data_38d591308442c6ad429d9507d8017277
#
_entry.id   38d591308442c6ad429d9507d8017277
#
_cell.length_a   1.000
_cell.length_b   1.000
_cell.length_c   1.000
_cell.angle_alpha   90.00
_cell.angle_beta   90.00
_cell.angle_gamma   90.00
#
_symmetry.space_group_name_H-M   'P 1'
#
loop_
_entity.id
_entity.type
_entity.pdbx_description
1 polymer ?
#
loop_
_entity_poly.entity_id
_entity_poly.type
_entity_poly.pdbx_seq_one_letter_code
_entity_poly.pdbx_strand_id
1 'polypeptide(L)' 'MEINVKLFGMLEGLAPDGLKLKDVHDTDALLQQLTDLNPKFSQYQFSIAINKKIVDSVTKLNEGDEIALLPPFAGG' A
#
# COMPACT_ATOMS: atom_id res chain seq x y z
N MET A 1 -3.12 -3.86 15.78
CA MET A 1 -1.95 -3.58 14.97
C MET A 1 -2.29 -2.53 13.94
N GLU A 2 -1.44 -1.55 13.77
CA GLU A 2 -1.70 -0.44 12.88
C GLU A 2 -0.49 -0.19 11.99
N ILE A 3 -0.75 0.10 10.72
CA ILE A 3 0.31 0.46 9.77
C ILE A 3 -0.04 1.80 9.11
N ASN A 4 0.99 2.48 8.64
CA ASN A 4 0.84 3.75 7.93
C ASN A 4 1.05 3.50 6.44
N VAL A 5 0.19 4.09 5.61
CA VAL A 5 0.26 3.88 4.17
C VAL A 5 0.43 5.22 3.48
N LYS A 6 1.47 5.35 2.67
CA LYS A 6 1.72 6.52 1.84
C LYS A 6 1.45 6.18 0.39
N LEU A 7 0.77 7.09 -0.29
CA LEU A 7 0.44 6.93 -1.70
C LEU A 7 1.23 7.94 -2.50
N PHE A 8 1.74 7.51 -3.63
CA PHE A 8 2.54 8.37 -4.49
C PHE A 8 1.97 8.45 -5.90
N GLY A 9 2.25 9.55 -6.58
CA GLY A 9 1.87 9.74 -7.95
C GLY A 9 0.36 9.65 -8.16
N MET A 10 -0.05 8.93 -9.18
CA MET A 10 -1.47 8.80 -9.52
C MET A 10 -2.29 8.12 -8.43
N LEU A 11 -1.65 7.46 -7.48
CA LEU A 11 -2.37 6.80 -6.40
C LEU A 11 -2.83 7.77 -5.31
N GLU A 12 -2.28 8.97 -5.27
CA GLU A 12 -2.55 9.90 -4.16
C GLU A 12 -4.02 10.27 -4.04
N GLY A 13 -4.74 10.28 -5.15
CA GLY A 13 -6.15 10.65 -5.12
C GLY A 13 -7.09 9.53 -4.67
N LEU A 14 -6.58 8.34 -4.40
CA LEU A 14 -7.42 7.19 -4.09
C LEU A 14 -7.77 7.09 -2.61
N ALA A 15 -7.06 7.79 -1.75
CA ALA A 15 -7.33 7.78 -0.31
C ALA A 15 -6.78 9.07 0.30
N PRO A 16 -7.26 9.45 1.50
CA PRO A 16 -6.76 10.64 2.18
C PRO A 16 -5.28 10.50 2.55
N ASP A 17 -4.61 11.63 2.70
CA ASP A 17 -3.25 11.66 3.23
C ASP A 17 -3.24 11.11 4.64
N GLY A 18 -2.12 10.46 5.00
CA GLY A 18 -1.98 9.93 6.34
C GLY A 18 -2.83 8.70 6.59
N LEU A 19 -3.10 7.94 5.54
CA LEU A 19 -3.92 6.74 5.66
C LEU A 19 -3.31 5.77 6.66
N LYS A 20 -4.12 5.32 7.60
CA LYS A 20 -3.75 4.29 8.58
C LYS A 20 -4.73 3.16 8.49
N LEU A 21 -4.21 1.95 8.50
CA LEU A 21 -5.03 0.74 8.45
C LEU A 21 -4.77 -0.12 9.67
N LYS A 22 -5.81 -0.78 10.15
CA LYS A 22 -5.72 -1.62 11.35
C LYS A 22 -5.91 -3.08 10.98
N ASP A 23 -5.27 -3.93 11.78
CA ASP A 23 -5.44 -5.39 11.68
C ASP A 23 -5.04 -5.91 10.31
N VAL A 24 -3.95 -5.39 9.78
CA VAL A 24 -3.41 -5.80 8.49
C VAL A 24 -2.16 -6.61 8.74
N HIS A 25 -2.25 -7.92 8.56
CA HIS A 25 -1.16 -8.83 8.96
C HIS A 25 -0.15 -9.11 7.85
N ASP A 26 -0.53 -8.90 6.60
CA ASP A 26 0.37 -9.15 5.48
C ASP A 26 -0.06 -8.30 4.29
N THR A 27 0.72 -8.38 3.21
CA THR A 27 0.45 -7.57 2.02
C THR A 27 -0.81 -8.00 1.30
N ASP A 28 -1.23 -9.26 1.40
CA ASP A 28 -2.50 -9.68 0.82
C ASP A 28 -3.67 -8.99 1.53
N ALA A 29 -3.65 -8.98 2.86
CA ALA A 29 -4.68 -8.29 3.62
C ALA A 29 -4.64 -6.79 3.35
N LEU A 30 -3.45 -6.23 3.16
CA LEU A 30 -3.30 -4.83 2.79
C LEU A 30 -4.03 -4.54 1.49
N LEU A 31 -3.79 -5.34 0.45
CA LEU A 31 -4.42 -5.13 -0.84
C LEU A 31 -5.93 -5.26 -0.74
N GLN A 32 -6.41 -6.20 0.06
CA GLN A 32 -7.83 -6.39 0.25
C GLN A 32 -8.47 -5.16 0.90
N GLN A 33 -7.86 -4.63 1.95
CA GLN A 33 -8.40 -3.45 2.61
C GLN A 33 -8.35 -2.22 1.72
N LEU A 34 -7.30 -2.07 0.93
CA LEU A 34 -7.21 -0.96 -0.01
C LEU A 34 -8.31 -1.05 -1.06
N THR A 35 -8.56 -2.23 -1.59
CA THR A 35 -9.60 -2.43 -2.59
C THR A 35 -10.98 -2.21 -1.99
N ASP A 36 -11.18 -2.61 -0.75
CA ASP A 36 -12.45 -2.35 -0.06
C ASP A 36 -12.65 -0.86 0.18
N LEU A 37 -11.58 -0.14 0.45
CA LEU A 37 -11.65 1.31 0.65
C LEU A 37 -11.97 2.02 -0.66
N ASN A 38 -11.31 1.62 -1.73
CA ASN A 38 -11.54 2.20 -3.05
C ASN A 38 -11.23 1.15 -4.12
N PRO A 39 -12.26 0.64 -4.82
CA PRO A 39 -12.05 -0.39 -5.83
C PRO A 39 -11.06 -0.01 -6.93
N LYS A 40 -10.80 1.28 -7.12
CA LYS A 40 -9.84 1.71 -8.12
C LYS A 40 -8.43 1.21 -7.85
N PHE A 41 -8.12 0.85 -6.61
CA PHE A 41 -6.81 0.27 -6.31
C PHE A 41 -6.57 -1.01 -7.13
N SER A 42 -7.60 -1.76 -7.45
CA SER A 42 -7.44 -2.97 -8.25
C SER A 42 -7.19 -2.68 -9.73
N GLN A 43 -7.40 -1.44 -10.15
CA GLN A 43 -7.24 -1.05 -11.56
C GLN A 43 -5.85 -0.51 -11.87
N TYR A 44 -5.06 -0.25 -10.85
CA TYR A 44 -3.71 0.30 -11.04
C TYR A 44 -2.66 -0.72 -10.66
N GLN A 45 -1.55 -0.66 -11.35
CA GLN A 45 -0.38 -1.43 -10.97
C GLN A 45 0.49 -0.57 -10.06
N PHE A 46 1.01 -1.17 -9.02
CA PHE A 46 1.92 -0.48 -8.13
C PHE A 46 2.80 -1.50 -7.41
N SER A 47 3.92 -1.00 -6.91
CA SER A 47 4.81 -1.78 -6.06
C SER A 47 4.54 -1.41 -4.61
N ILE A 48 4.75 -2.36 -3.72
CA ILE A 48 4.62 -2.14 -2.29
C ILE A 48 6.02 -2.09 -1.69
N ALA A 49 6.31 -1.02 -0.97
CA ALA A 49 7.54 -0.92 -0.20
C ALA A 49 7.18 -0.95 1.28
N ILE A 50 7.92 -1.73 2.05
CA ILE A 50 7.75 -1.81 3.50
C ILE A 50 9.02 -1.28 4.13
N ASN A 51 8.89 -0.19 4.90
CA ASN A 51 10.04 0.47 5.52
C ASN A 51 11.15 0.71 4.50
N LYS A 52 10.75 1.22 3.32
CA LYS A 52 11.65 1.61 2.21
C LYS A 52 12.21 0.45 1.41
N LYS A 53 11.72 -0.77 1.63
CA LYS A 53 12.15 -1.93 0.85
C LYS A 53 11.01 -2.44 0.00
N ILE A 54 11.21 -2.50 -1.31
CA ILE A 54 10.21 -3.03 -2.21
C ILE A 54 10.12 -4.54 -2.03
N VAL A 55 8.91 -5.05 -1.92
CA VAL A 55 8.66 -6.49 -1.80
C VAL A 55 7.89 -6.96 -3.02
N ASP A 56 8.16 -8.18 -3.45
CA ASP A 56 7.54 -8.76 -4.64
C ASP A 56 6.74 -10.03 -4.36
N SER A 57 6.58 -10.35 -3.10
CA SER A 57 5.78 -11.51 -2.70
C SER A 57 5.02 -11.18 -1.44
N VAL A 58 4.10 -12.04 -1.07
CA VAL A 58 3.31 -11.83 0.15
C VAL A 58 4.27 -11.74 1.33
N THR A 59 4.19 -10.64 2.05
CA THR A 59 5.13 -10.31 3.13
C THR A 59 4.36 -9.95 4.38
N LYS A 60 4.82 -10.45 5.50
CA LYS A 60 4.24 -10.16 6.80
C LYS A 60 4.47 -8.71 7.18
N LEU A 61 3.46 -8.12 7.81
CA LEU A 61 3.53 -6.75 8.30
C LEU A 61 3.56 -6.73 9.82
N ASN A 62 4.22 -5.74 10.37
CA ASN A 62 4.37 -5.58 11.82
C ASN A 62 3.80 -4.23 12.24
N GLU A 63 3.51 -4.11 13.52
CA GLU A 63 3.03 -2.87 14.10
C GLU A 63 3.94 -1.71 13.75
N GLY A 64 3.35 -0.63 13.28
CA GLY A 64 4.10 0.58 12.99
C GLY A 64 4.83 0.60 11.66
N ASP A 65 4.72 -0.47 10.86
CA ASP A 65 5.36 -0.49 9.54
C ASP A 65 4.89 0.67 8.69
N GLU A 66 5.82 1.23 7.93
CA GLU A 66 5.52 2.27 6.96
C GLU A 66 5.44 1.66 5.57
N ILE A 67 4.27 1.77 4.98
CA ILE A 67 4.00 1.20 3.66
C ILE A 67 3.98 2.32 2.65
N ALA A 68 4.64 2.13 1.52
CA ALA A 68 4.57 3.05 0.40
C ALA A 68 4.03 2.31 -0.81
N LEU A 69 3.06 2.89 -1.47
CA LEU A 69 2.54 2.36 -2.73
C LEU A 69 3.11 3.21 -3.85
N LEU A 70 3.91 2.58 -4.69
CA LEU A 70 4.68 3.28 -5.72
C LEU A 70 4.12 2.90 -7.09
N PRO A 71 3.63 3.88 -7.87
CA PRO A 71 3.15 3.55 -9.20
C PRO A 71 4.30 3.12 -10.10
N PRO A 72 4.03 2.34 -11.14
CA PRO A 72 5.08 1.97 -12.07
C PRO A 72 5.52 3.21 -12.83
N PHE A 73 6.82 3.39 -12.94
CA PHE A 73 7.37 4.51 -13.69
C PHE A 73 7.85 4.00 -15.03
N ALA A 74 7.11 4.33 -16.06
CA ALA A 74 7.56 4.02 -17.40
C ALA A 74 8.85 4.77 -17.66
N GLY A 75 9.82 4.07 -18.13
CA GLY A 75 11.08 4.68 -18.44
C GLY A 75 11.96 4.93 -17.23
N GLY A 76 11.51 4.43 -16.19
CA GLY A 76 12.35 4.47 -14.97
C GLY A 76 12.23 5.58 -14.25
#